data_c5c49143481276868415ae9373936b8c
#
_entry.id   c5c49143481276868415ae9373936b8c
#
_cell.length_a   1.000
_cell.length_b   1.000
_cell.length_c   1.000
_cell.angle_alpha   90.00
_cell.angle_beta   90.00
_cell.angle_gamma   90.00
#
_symmetry.space_group_name_H-M   'P 1'
#
loop_
_entity.id
_entity.type
_entity.pdbx_description
1 polymer ?
#
loop_
_entity_poly.entity_id
_entity_poly.type
_entity_poly.pdbx_seq_one_letter_code
_entity_poly.pdbx_strand_id
1 'polypeptide(L)'
;TPPKNADCDISAVTFNVAAAFGEKLDGTSSAERCDRFASYMNSIKPDIIGTQEMNSIWLEKLKSTMPDYENYGVKRGGDSEEKNSEMNAVFWNKTKFSAVEKNTIWLSETPEKESKYTYTDKDGNHCEAGCYRICSYVVLLNKQNGKNIIFLNTHLDNASEQAADFGANVVMNKLNELKEKYNNTDCTVLTGDFNETQDGTAYKLVASKLNDCTNRAKKTATYQEWGYRF
;
A
#
# COMPACT_ATOMS: atom_id res chain seq x y z
N THR A 1 1.86 -22.06 -5.61
CA THR A 1 0.85 -21.78 -4.56
C THR A 1 1.62 -21.42 -3.30
N PRO A 2 1.34 -20.29 -2.66
CA PRO A 2 1.95 -19.98 -1.38
C PRO A 2 1.58 -21.06 -0.35
N PRO A 3 2.45 -21.32 0.63
CA PRO A 3 2.15 -22.29 1.67
C PRO A 3 0.95 -21.81 2.48
N LYS A 4 -0.05 -22.66 2.66
CA LYS A 4 -1.20 -22.37 3.51
C LYS A 4 -0.74 -22.28 4.96
N ASN A 5 -0.98 -21.16 5.61
CA ASN A 5 -0.93 -21.08 7.06
C ASN A 5 -2.26 -21.61 7.60
N ALA A 6 -2.21 -22.44 8.63
CA ALA A 6 -3.36 -23.14 9.16
C ALA A 6 -4.49 -22.24 9.70
N ASP A 7 -4.20 -20.96 9.97
CA ASP A 7 -5.11 -20.08 10.70
C ASP A 7 -5.69 -18.90 9.88
N CYS A 8 -5.11 -18.53 8.73
CA CYS A 8 -5.63 -17.48 7.86
C CYS A 8 -5.26 -17.77 6.40
N ASP A 9 -6.25 -18.17 5.60
CA ASP A 9 -6.07 -18.53 4.19
C ASP A 9 -6.45 -17.32 3.31
N ILE A 10 -5.62 -16.26 3.35
CA ILE A 10 -5.81 -15.04 2.57
C ILE A 10 -4.63 -14.85 1.63
N SER A 11 -4.94 -14.62 0.36
CA SER A 11 -3.97 -14.21 -0.65
C SER A 11 -3.95 -12.69 -0.77
N ALA A 12 -2.79 -12.08 -0.49
CA ALA A 12 -2.57 -10.65 -0.62
C ALA A 12 -1.50 -10.37 -1.68
N VAL A 13 -1.69 -9.28 -2.42
CA VAL A 13 -0.72 -8.76 -3.39
C VAL A 13 -0.36 -7.33 -3.02
N THR A 14 0.91 -6.98 -3.12
CA THR A 14 1.39 -5.59 -3.15
C THR A 14 2.01 -5.30 -4.51
N PHE A 15 1.72 -4.11 -5.08
CA PHE A 15 2.20 -3.75 -6.40
C PHE A 15 2.29 -2.23 -6.58
N ASN A 16 3.50 -1.71 -6.75
CA ASN A 16 3.69 -0.35 -7.21
C ASN A 16 3.40 -0.31 -8.72
N VAL A 17 2.35 0.40 -9.13
CA VAL A 17 1.84 0.39 -10.52
C VAL A 17 2.47 1.48 -11.38
N ALA A 18 3.18 2.46 -10.79
CA ALA A 18 3.82 3.57 -11.48
C ALA A 18 2.89 4.28 -12.49
N ALA A 19 1.62 4.49 -12.10
CA ALA A 19 0.57 4.94 -13.03
C ALA A 19 0.82 6.34 -13.61
N ALA A 20 1.44 7.24 -12.83
CA ALA A 20 1.72 8.61 -13.22
C ALA A 20 2.95 8.73 -14.14
N PHE A 21 3.83 7.75 -14.11
CA PHE A 21 5.04 7.81 -14.91
C PHE A 21 4.76 7.53 -16.39
N GLY A 22 5.04 8.52 -17.14
CA GLY A 22 5.22 8.69 -18.54
C GLY A 22 4.81 7.57 -19.50
N GLU A 23 4.63 7.96 -20.72
CA GLU A 23 4.07 7.13 -21.76
C GLU A 23 4.85 5.83 -22.04
N LYS A 24 6.07 5.66 -21.46
CA LYS A 24 6.90 4.49 -21.81
C LYS A 24 7.82 4.06 -20.66
N LEU A 25 7.28 3.37 -19.70
CA LEU A 25 8.10 2.42 -18.96
C LEU A 25 8.24 1.15 -19.84
N ASP A 26 9.47 0.71 -20.09
CA ASP A 26 9.79 -0.49 -20.91
C ASP A 26 9.15 -0.52 -22.31
N GLY A 27 8.82 0.63 -22.89
CA GLY A 27 8.18 0.72 -24.20
C GLY A 27 6.66 0.56 -24.17
N THR A 28 6.02 0.45 -22.99
CA THR A 28 4.56 0.32 -22.88
C THR A 28 3.91 1.57 -22.31
N SER A 29 2.75 1.91 -22.85
CA SER A 29 1.94 3.02 -22.32
C SER A 29 1.37 2.70 -20.95
N SER A 30 1.04 3.74 -20.18
CA SER A 30 0.34 3.60 -18.89
C SER A 30 -0.97 2.81 -19.04
N ALA A 31 -1.70 3.03 -20.15
CA ALA A 31 -2.95 2.33 -20.43
C ALA A 31 -2.75 0.82 -20.66
N GLU A 32 -1.72 0.43 -21.42
CA GLU A 32 -1.37 -0.98 -21.64
C GLU A 32 -0.91 -1.67 -20.35
N ARG A 33 -0.14 -0.97 -19.51
CA ARG A 33 0.25 -1.51 -18.19
C ARG A 33 -0.97 -1.74 -17.31
N CYS A 34 -1.95 -0.82 -17.33
CA CYS A 34 -3.21 -0.99 -16.60
C CYS A 34 -3.98 -2.23 -17.06
N ASP A 35 -4.05 -2.47 -18.38
CA ASP A 35 -4.71 -3.65 -18.93
C ASP A 35 -3.99 -4.95 -18.55
N ARG A 36 -2.67 -4.96 -18.61
CA ARG A 36 -1.87 -6.11 -18.16
C ARG A 36 -2.05 -6.39 -16.67
N PHE A 37 -2.04 -5.34 -15.85
CA PHE A 37 -2.31 -5.46 -14.42
C PHE A 37 -3.68 -6.08 -14.15
N ALA A 38 -4.74 -5.54 -14.76
CA ALA A 38 -6.10 -6.05 -14.61
C ALA A 38 -6.20 -7.52 -15.05
N SER A 39 -5.63 -7.85 -16.22
CA SER A 39 -5.60 -9.22 -16.75
C SER A 39 -4.89 -10.18 -15.80
N TYR A 40 -3.74 -9.77 -15.25
CA TYR A 40 -2.99 -10.59 -14.32
C TYR A 40 -3.74 -10.79 -13.00
N MET A 41 -4.29 -9.73 -12.41
CA MET A 41 -5.07 -9.83 -11.17
C MET A 41 -6.31 -10.70 -11.36
N ASN A 42 -7.02 -10.56 -12.48
CA ASN A 42 -8.15 -11.42 -12.81
C ASN A 42 -7.76 -12.91 -13.01
N SER A 43 -6.52 -13.18 -13.43
CA SER A 43 -6.04 -14.55 -13.61
C SER A 43 -5.67 -15.23 -12.30
N ILE A 44 -5.00 -14.52 -11.38
CA ILE A 44 -4.55 -15.07 -10.09
C ILE A 44 -5.58 -14.92 -8.98
N LYS A 45 -6.57 -14.02 -9.16
CA LYS A 45 -7.70 -13.76 -8.24
C LYS A 45 -7.30 -13.63 -6.77
N PRO A 46 -6.40 -12.70 -6.42
CA PRO A 46 -6.01 -12.51 -5.03
C PRO A 46 -7.21 -12.00 -4.22
N ASP A 47 -7.20 -12.26 -2.93
CA ASP A 47 -8.25 -11.81 -2.03
C ASP A 47 -8.22 -10.31 -1.80
N ILE A 48 -7.02 -9.76 -1.61
CA ILE A 48 -6.80 -8.32 -1.35
C ILE A 48 -5.58 -7.85 -2.13
N ILE A 49 -5.64 -6.63 -2.65
CA ILE A 49 -4.54 -6.01 -3.43
C ILE A 49 -4.27 -4.63 -2.84
N GLY A 50 -3.04 -4.37 -2.43
CA GLY A 50 -2.53 -3.05 -2.12
C GLY A 50 -1.70 -2.51 -3.29
N THR A 51 -2.03 -1.32 -3.78
CA THR A 51 -1.29 -0.68 -4.87
C THR A 51 -0.67 0.63 -4.42
N GLN A 52 0.52 0.96 -4.92
CA GLN A 52 1.19 2.23 -4.72
C GLN A 52 1.30 2.95 -6.07
N GLU A 53 1.42 4.27 -6.04
CA GLU A 53 1.46 5.15 -7.23
C GLU A 53 0.27 5.01 -8.18
N MET A 54 -0.89 4.61 -7.65
CA MET A 54 -2.14 4.58 -8.39
C MET A 54 -2.63 6.01 -8.65
N ASN A 55 -3.21 6.26 -9.82
CA ASN A 55 -3.90 7.51 -10.09
C ASN A 55 -5.39 7.30 -10.41
N SER A 56 -6.14 8.40 -10.53
CA SER A 56 -7.58 8.33 -10.77
C SER A 56 -7.93 7.67 -12.13
N ILE A 57 -7.09 7.82 -13.14
CA ILE A 57 -7.32 7.21 -14.46
C ILE A 57 -7.28 5.68 -14.35
N TRP A 58 -6.26 5.15 -13.69
CA TRP A 58 -6.15 3.71 -13.45
C TRP A 58 -7.29 3.21 -12.58
N LEU A 59 -7.60 3.94 -11.49
CA LEU A 59 -8.66 3.52 -10.56
C LEU A 59 -10.00 3.38 -11.28
N GLU A 60 -10.38 4.37 -12.11
CA GLU A 60 -11.63 4.31 -12.89
C GLU A 60 -11.62 3.15 -13.89
N LYS A 61 -10.51 2.92 -14.58
CA LYS A 61 -10.39 1.81 -15.51
C LYS A 61 -10.49 0.45 -14.81
N LEU A 62 -9.82 0.31 -13.66
CA LEU A 62 -9.85 -0.94 -12.88
C LEU A 62 -11.22 -1.25 -12.28
N LYS A 63 -12.02 -0.26 -11.93
CA LYS A 63 -13.43 -0.48 -11.51
C LYS A 63 -14.25 -1.22 -12.56
N SER A 64 -14.00 -0.95 -13.84
CA SER A 64 -14.71 -1.61 -14.94
C SER A 64 -14.10 -2.94 -15.36
N THR A 65 -12.77 -3.07 -15.28
CA THR A 65 -12.04 -4.27 -15.74
C THR A 65 -11.84 -5.33 -14.66
N MET A 66 -12.07 -4.99 -13.39
CA MET A 66 -12.01 -5.89 -12.24
C MET A 66 -13.33 -5.86 -11.45
N PRO A 67 -14.47 -6.28 -12.07
CA PRO A 67 -15.80 -6.11 -11.50
C PRO A 67 -16.05 -6.93 -10.22
N ASP A 68 -15.23 -7.93 -9.93
CA ASP A 68 -15.32 -8.75 -8.71
C ASP A 68 -14.70 -8.08 -7.49
N TYR A 69 -14.06 -6.92 -7.68
CA TYR A 69 -13.39 -6.19 -6.61
C TYR A 69 -14.12 -4.89 -6.28
N GLU A 70 -14.29 -4.64 -4.99
CA GLU A 70 -14.50 -3.30 -4.46
C GLU A 70 -13.15 -2.65 -4.16
N ASN A 71 -13.14 -1.33 -4.02
CA ASN A 71 -11.91 -0.59 -3.80
C ASN A 71 -12.09 0.62 -2.89
N TYR A 72 -10.97 1.09 -2.39
CA TYR A 72 -10.82 2.35 -1.67
C TYR A 72 -9.48 2.98 -1.97
N GLY A 73 -9.45 4.27 -2.25
CA GLY A 73 -8.23 5.05 -2.42
C GLY A 73 -8.55 6.54 -2.36
N VAL A 74 -7.68 7.29 -1.71
CA VAL A 74 -7.72 8.75 -1.60
C VAL A 74 -6.42 9.30 -2.13
N LYS A 75 -6.48 10.40 -2.86
CA LYS A 75 -5.31 11.11 -3.35
C LYS A 75 -4.48 11.63 -2.18
N ARG A 76 -3.15 11.50 -2.29
CA ARG A 76 -2.24 11.96 -1.22
C ARG A 76 -2.21 13.48 -1.07
N GLY A 77 -2.57 14.24 -2.13
CA GLY A 77 -2.51 15.70 -2.15
C GLY A 77 -1.15 16.26 -2.56
N GLY A 78 -1.05 17.57 -2.54
CA GLY A 78 0.20 18.29 -2.81
C GLY A 78 0.63 18.38 -4.28
N ASP A 79 -0.05 17.72 -5.19
CA ASP A 79 0.27 17.75 -6.62
C ASP A 79 -0.50 18.86 -7.33
N SER A 80 0.19 19.55 -8.24
CA SER A 80 -0.39 20.65 -9.04
C SER A 80 -1.47 20.19 -10.02
N GLU A 81 -1.43 18.90 -10.41
CA GLU A 81 -2.40 18.29 -11.31
C GLU A 81 -3.18 17.17 -10.61
N GLU A 82 -4.46 17.42 -10.40
CA GLU A 82 -5.34 16.47 -9.70
C GLU A 82 -5.38 15.08 -10.32
N LYS A 83 -5.29 14.98 -11.65
CA LYS A 83 -5.28 13.69 -12.38
C LYS A 83 -4.05 12.83 -12.10
N ASN A 84 -2.93 13.46 -11.71
CA ASN A 84 -1.66 12.79 -11.46
C ASN A 84 -1.41 12.55 -9.97
N SER A 85 -2.28 13.07 -9.09
CA SER A 85 -2.13 12.85 -7.66
C SER A 85 -2.23 11.37 -7.34
N GLU A 86 -1.16 10.83 -6.76
CA GLU A 86 -1.05 9.42 -6.42
C GLU A 86 -1.92 9.05 -5.23
N MET A 87 -2.28 7.78 -5.19
CA MET A 87 -2.98 7.16 -4.07
C MET A 87 -2.44 5.76 -3.80
N ASN A 88 -2.58 5.30 -2.57
CA ASN A 88 -2.34 3.92 -2.17
C ASN A 88 -3.67 3.18 -2.13
N ALA A 89 -4.17 2.76 -3.30
CA ALA A 89 -5.48 2.13 -3.38
C ALA A 89 -5.43 0.67 -2.88
N VAL A 90 -6.53 0.26 -2.25
CA VAL A 90 -6.77 -1.11 -1.81
C VAL A 90 -7.97 -1.67 -2.55
N PHE A 91 -7.85 -2.89 -3.08
CA PHE A 91 -8.94 -3.64 -3.69
C PHE A 91 -9.17 -4.93 -2.90
N TRP A 92 -10.42 -5.35 -2.77
CA TRP A 92 -10.77 -6.61 -2.11
C TRP A 92 -11.88 -7.34 -2.87
N ASN A 93 -11.81 -8.65 -2.85
CA ASN A 93 -12.84 -9.50 -3.46
C ASN A 93 -14.16 -9.32 -2.72
N LYS A 94 -15.14 -8.65 -3.35
CA LYS A 94 -16.42 -8.32 -2.75
C LYS A 94 -17.32 -9.53 -2.48
N THR A 95 -17.03 -10.68 -3.08
CA THR A 95 -17.80 -11.89 -2.80
C THR A 95 -17.39 -12.52 -1.47
N LYS A 96 -16.11 -12.37 -1.08
CA LYS A 96 -15.55 -12.92 0.15
C LYS A 96 -15.61 -11.93 1.32
N PHE A 97 -15.50 -10.64 1.03
CA PHE A 97 -15.35 -9.60 2.06
C PHE A 97 -16.36 -8.47 1.90
N SER A 98 -16.64 -7.79 3.02
CA SER A 98 -17.34 -6.51 3.05
C SER A 98 -16.56 -5.52 3.92
N ALA A 99 -16.43 -4.27 3.48
CA ALA A 99 -15.73 -3.26 4.24
C ALA A 99 -16.55 -2.84 5.47
N VAL A 100 -15.94 -2.93 6.65
CA VAL A 100 -16.49 -2.45 7.93
C VAL A 100 -16.03 -1.02 8.18
N GLU A 101 -14.76 -0.75 7.90
CA GLU A 101 -14.15 0.57 7.99
C GLU A 101 -13.13 0.73 6.87
N LYS A 102 -13.00 1.94 6.37
CA LYS A 102 -11.95 2.32 5.41
C LYS A 102 -11.62 3.79 5.59
N ASN A 103 -10.34 4.11 5.61
CA ASN A 103 -9.87 5.48 5.71
C ASN A 103 -8.44 5.60 5.20
N THR A 104 -7.97 6.83 5.06
CA THR A 104 -6.60 7.19 4.73
C THR A 104 -6.06 8.13 5.79
N ILE A 105 -4.84 7.91 6.21
CA ILE A 105 -4.09 8.81 7.08
C ILE A 105 -2.86 9.35 6.36
N TRP A 106 -2.47 10.58 6.66
CA TRP A 106 -1.23 11.19 6.18
C TRP A 106 -0.09 10.84 7.13
N LEU A 107 1.07 10.54 6.56
CA LEU A 107 2.27 10.20 7.31
C LEU A 107 2.97 11.47 7.79
N SER A 108 2.30 12.20 8.64
CA SER A 108 2.69 13.50 9.17
C SER A 108 2.29 13.62 10.64
N GLU A 109 2.58 14.76 11.25
CA GLU A 109 2.18 15.08 12.63
C GLU A 109 0.66 15.30 12.79
N THR A 110 -0.07 15.42 11.68
CA THR A 110 -1.52 15.58 11.65
C THR A 110 -2.15 14.54 10.71
N PRO A 111 -2.20 13.26 11.12
CA PRO A 111 -2.60 12.16 10.23
C PRO A 111 -4.03 12.23 9.70
N GLU A 112 -4.90 12.99 10.36
CA GLU A 112 -6.34 13.08 10.01
C GLU A 112 -6.65 14.02 8.87
N LYS A 113 -5.67 14.79 8.40
CA LYS A 113 -5.85 15.77 7.32
C LYS A 113 -4.66 15.78 6.37
N GLU A 114 -4.91 16.22 5.16
CA GLU A 114 -3.87 16.42 4.15
C GLU A 114 -2.72 17.28 4.68
N SER A 115 -1.56 16.67 4.82
CA SER A 115 -0.38 17.31 5.37
C SER A 115 0.89 16.56 4.98
N LYS A 116 2.01 17.27 5.00
CA LYS A 116 3.34 16.78 4.70
C LYS A 116 4.17 16.79 5.97
N TYR A 117 4.96 15.75 6.20
CA TYR A 117 5.86 15.73 7.36
C TYR A 117 6.97 16.75 7.20
N THR A 118 7.20 17.50 8.26
CA THR A 118 8.29 18.48 8.38
C THR A 118 9.11 18.20 9.62
N TYR A 119 10.39 18.50 9.58
CA TYR A 119 11.30 18.25 10.71
C TYR A 119 12.46 19.24 10.69
N THR A 120 13.18 19.29 11.80
CA THR A 120 14.45 20.00 11.88
C THR A 120 15.58 18.99 11.89
N ASP A 121 16.55 19.12 10.99
CA ASP A 121 17.69 18.24 10.95
C ASP A 121 18.69 18.52 12.09
N LYS A 122 19.74 17.68 12.16
CA LYS A 122 20.80 17.80 13.19
C LYS A 122 21.58 19.11 13.13
N ASP A 123 21.56 19.79 12.00
CA ASP A 123 22.27 21.06 11.75
C ASP A 123 21.36 22.27 11.98
N GLY A 124 20.10 22.03 12.40
CA GLY A 124 19.11 23.07 12.70
C GLY A 124 18.32 23.56 11.49
N ASN A 125 18.45 22.92 10.31
CA ASN A 125 17.73 23.34 9.13
C ASN A 125 16.31 22.76 9.14
N HIS A 126 15.36 23.58 8.65
CA HIS A 126 14.00 23.12 8.41
C HIS A 126 13.97 22.23 7.15
N CYS A 127 13.51 21.00 7.31
CA CYS A 127 13.41 19.99 6.27
C CYS A 127 11.97 19.46 6.15
N GLU A 128 11.68 18.85 5.03
CA GLU A 128 10.39 18.21 4.80
C GLU A 128 10.54 16.89 4.03
N ALA A 129 9.52 16.04 4.11
CA ALA A 129 9.42 14.85 3.28
C ALA A 129 9.47 15.18 1.79
N GLY A 130 9.89 14.27 0.93
CA GLY A 130 9.95 14.48 -0.51
C GLY A 130 8.58 14.80 -1.12
N CYS A 131 7.53 14.18 -0.60
CA CYS A 131 6.15 14.43 -1.03
C CYS A 131 5.17 14.12 0.11
N TYR A 132 3.88 14.37 -0.12
CA TYR A 132 2.82 13.90 0.76
C TYR A 132 2.79 12.37 0.73
N ARG A 133 2.84 11.74 1.90
CA ARG A 133 2.79 10.28 2.04
C ARG A 133 1.57 9.88 2.85
N ILE A 134 0.96 8.79 2.46
CA ILE A 134 -0.29 8.30 3.06
C ILE A 134 -0.22 6.80 3.34
N CYS A 135 -1.05 6.37 4.28
CA CYS A 135 -1.43 4.97 4.45
C CYS A 135 -2.94 4.86 4.31
N SER A 136 -3.39 4.10 3.32
CA SER A 136 -4.80 3.71 3.21
C SER A 136 -5.01 2.41 3.96
N TYR A 137 -6.12 2.29 4.70
CA TYR A 137 -6.46 1.06 5.37
C TYR A 137 -7.93 0.68 5.17
N VAL A 138 -8.18 -0.61 5.25
CA VAL A 138 -9.52 -1.19 5.26
C VAL A 138 -9.60 -2.25 6.35
N VAL A 139 -10.72 -2.27 7.06
CA VAL A 139 -11.11 -3.38 7.92
C VAL A 139 -12.20 -4.14 7.19
N LEU A 140 -11.94 -5.39 6.87
CA LEU A 140 -12.79 -6.23 6.07
C LEU A 140 -13.40 -7.35 6.92
N LEU A 141 -14.71 -7.50 6.89
CA LEU A 141 -15.39 -8.67 7.44
C LEU A 141 -15.26 -9.83 6.44
N ASN A 142 -14.66 -10.93 6.87
CA ASN A 142 -14.67 -12.19 6.13
C ASN A 142 -16.07 -12.83 6.27
N LYS A 143 -16.80 -12.90 5.16
CA LYS A 143 -18.17 -13.39 5.12
C LYS A 143 -18.28 -14.89 5.43
N GLN A 144 -17.19 -15.63 5.32
CA GLN A 144 -17.16 -17.06 5.57
C GLN A 144 -17.09 -17.40 7.06
N ASN A 145 -16.28 -16.67 7.84
CA ASN A 145 -16.03 -16.98 9.24
C ASN A 145 -16.45 -15.89 10.23
N GLY A 146 -16.92 -14.73 9.74
CA GLY A 146 -17.37 -13.62 10.56
C GLY A 146 -16.27 -12.87 11.31
N LYS A 147 -14.99 -13.08 10.97
CA LYS A 147 -13.86 -12.40 11.58
C LYS A 147 -13.38 -11.24 10.70
N ASN A 148 -12.72 -10.29 11.33
CA ASN A 148 -12.16 -9.14 10.64
C ASN A 148 -10.76 -9.41 10.10
N ILE A 149 -10.42 -8.72 9.03
CA ILE A 149 -9.07 -8.59 8.49
C ILE A 149 -8.71 -7.13 8.50
N ILE A 150 -7.60 -6.77 9.13
CA ILE A 150 -7.06 -5.42 9.10
C ILE A 150 -6.01 -5.37 8.01
N PHE A 151 -6.24 -4.56 6.98
CA PHE A 151 -5.31 -4.41 5.86
C PHE A 151 -4.89 -2.96 5.70
N LEU A 152 -3.59 -2.72 5.74
CA LEU A 152 -2.97 -1.41 5.53
C LEU A 152 -2.13 -1.43 4.26
N ASN A 153 -2.08 -0.31 3.57
CA ASN A 153 -1.27 -0.15 2.36
C ASN A 153 -0.62 1.24 2.35
N THR A 154 0.69 1.30 2.26
CA THR A 154 1.48 2.54 2.38
C THR A 154 2.52 2.69 1.28
N HIS A 155 3.08 3.89 1.16
CA HIS A 155 4.25 4.19 0.34
C HIS A 155 5.09 5.20 1.12
N LEU A 156 6.20 4.74 1.67
CA LEU A 156 7.07 5.56 2.51
C LEU A 156 7.87 6.57 1.69
N ASP A 157 8.48 7.53 2.35
CA ASP A 157 9.24 8.57 1.66
C ASP A 157 10.54 8.01 1.07
N ASN A 158 10.86 8.44 -0.16
CA ASN A 158 12.06 8.01 -0.88
C ASN A 158 13.19 9.04 -0.85
N ALA A 159 12.92 10.25 -0.36
CA ALA A 159 13.89 11.35 -0.34
C ALA A 159 14.48 11.59 1.05
N SER A 160 13.80 11.15 2.10
CA SER A 160 14.22 11.38 3.49
C SER A 160 14.00 10.11 4.33
N GLU A 161 15.09 9.52 4.79
CA GLU A 161 15.07 8.39 5.72
C GLU A 161 14.31 8.75 7.00
N GLN A 162 14.52 9.96 7.53
CA GLN A 162 13.82 10.45 8.72
C GLN A 162 12.30 10.53 8.49
N ALA A 163 11.85 10.93 7.30
CA ALA A 163 10.44 10.96 6.95
C ALA A 163 9.88 9.53 6.76
N ALA A 164 10.66 8.61 6.20
CA ALA A 164 10.28 7.21 6.09
C ALA A 164 10.10 6.56 7.48
N ASP A 165 11.06 6.78 8.38
CA ASP A 165 11.01 6.28 9.76
C ASP A 165 9.81 6.84 10.54
N PHE A 166 9.57 8.15 10.43
CA PHE A 166 8.41 8.78 11.03
C PHE A 166 7.11 8.19 10.48
N GLY A 167 7.02 8.07 9.15
CA GLY A 167 5.87 7.49 8.46
C GLY A 167 5.58 6.05 8.92
N ALA A 168 6.61 5.22 9.05
CA ALA A 168 6.47 3.86 9.55
C ALA A 168 5.91 3.83 10.99
N ASN A 169 6.36 4.73 11.86
CA ASN A 169 5.80 4.86 13.21
C ASN A 169 4.32 5.25 13.18
N VAL A 170 3.91 6.20 12.33
CA VAL A 170 2.49 6.58 12.16
C VAL A 170 1.66 5.37 11.70
N VAL A 171 2.15 4.60 10.73
CA VAL A 171 1.48 3.38 10.25
C VAL A 171 1.32 2.36 11.38
N MET A 172 2.39 2.11 12.15
CA MET A 172 2.36 1.12 13.24
C MET A 172 1.45 1.56 14.41
N ASN A 173 1.38 2.85 14.70
CA ASN A 173 0.44 3.39 15.68
C ASN A 173 -1.00 3.17 15.24
N LYS A 174 -1.33 3.47 13.97
CA LYS A 174 -2.66 3.20 13.41
C LYS A 174 -3.00 1.71 13.43
N LEU A 175 -2.04 0.85 13.11
CA LEU A 175 -2.22 -0.59 13.20
C LEU A 175 -2.61 -1.04 14.60
N ASN A 176 -1.91 -0.55 15.63
CA ASN A 176 -2.21 -0.89 17.02
C ASN A 176 -3.60 -0.40 17.42
N GLU A 177 -3.96 0.83 17.08
CA GLU A 177 -5.30 1.39 17.31
C GLU A 177 -6.40 0.52 16.69
N LEU A 178 -6.20 0.09 15.43
CA LEU A 178 -7.16 -0.79 14.76
C LEU A 178 -7.24 -2.18 15.41
N LYS A 179 -6.12 -2.74 15.86
CA LYS A 179 -6.11 -4.02 16.58
C LYS A 179 -6.84 -3.94 17.92
N GLU A 180 -6.72 -2.84 18.63
CA GLU A 180 -7.46 -2.61 19.89
C GLU A 180 -8.96 -2.44 19.63
N LYS A 181 -9.32 -1.70 18.57
CA LYS A 181 -10.72 -1.47 18.19
C LYS A 181 -11.41 -2.73 17.68
N TYR A 182 -10.70 -3.58 16.94
CA TYR A 182 -11.24 -4.78 16.29
C TYR A 182 -10.64 -6.06 16.89
N ASN A 183 -11.13 -6.45 18.07
CA ASN A 183 -10.62 -7.61 18.82
C ASN A 183 -10.96 -8.98 18.19
N ASN A 184 -11.94 -9.06 17.28
CA ASN A 184 -12.31 -10.26 16.52
C ASN A 184 -11.59 -10.26 15.14
N THR A 185 -10.26 -10.14 15.15
CA THR A 185 -9.43 -10.08 13.95
C THR A 185 -8.75 -11.41 13.68
N ASP A 186 -8.90 -11.93 12.47
CA ASP A 186 -8.28 -13.18 12.00
C ASP A 186 -6.81 -12.94 11.64
N CYS A 187 -6.57 -11.90 10.86
CA CYS A 187 -5.20 -11.50 10.53
C CYS A 187 -5.07 -10.00 10.27
N THR A 188 -3.82 -9.57 10.32
CA THR A 188 -3.40 -8.20 10.01
C THR A 188 -2.34 -8.25 8.92
N VAL A 189 -2.52 -7.48 7.88
CA VAL A 189 -1.62 -7.42 6.73
C VAL A 189 -1.21 -5.96 6.49
N LEU A 190 0.08 -5.73 6.35
CA LEU A 190 0.64 -4.48 5.87
C LEU A 190 1.32 -4.73 4.53
N THR A 191 0.92 -3.98 3.52
CA THR A 191 1.57 -3.93 2.21
C THR A 191 2.12 -2.54 1.96
N GLY A 192 3.08 -2.43 1.05
CA GLY A 192 3.59 -1.10 0.69
C GLY A 192 4.89 -1.16 -0.09
N ASP A 193 5.25 0.02 -0.59
CA ASP A 193 6.58 0.34 -1.07
C ASP A 193 7.29 1.13 0.03
N PHE A 194 8.26 0.52 0.67
CA PHE A 194 8.95 1.13 1.81
C PHE A 194 10.09 2.05 1.36
N ASN A 195 10.48 2.00 0.08
CA ASN A 195 11.64 2.73 -0.43
C ASN A 195 12.95 2.45 0.34
N GLU A 196 13.01 1.31 1.03
CA GLU A 196 14.12 0.87 1.85
C GLU A 196 14.47 -0.59 1.57
N THR A 197 15.70 -0.93 1.91
CA THR A 197 16.15 -2.32 2.02
C THR A 197 15.78 -2.89 3.40
N GLN A 198 16.00 -4.20 3.58
CA GLN A 198 15.79 -4.87 4.87
C GLN A 198 16.70 -4.35 6.01
N ASP A 199 17.73 -3.57 5.67
CA ASP A 199 18.63 -2.94 6.65
C ASP A 199 18.12 -1.58 7.15
N GLY A 200 17.09 -1.02 6.53
CA GLY A 200 16.49 0.27 6.88
C GLY A 200 15.75 0.23 8.22
N THR A 201 15.64 1.38 8.85
CA THR A 201 15.05 1.53 10.19
C THR A 201 13.54 1.32 10.15
N ALA A 202 12.85 1.86 9.16
CA ALA A 202 11.42 1.69 8.99
C ALA A 202 11.06 0.21 8.76
N TYR A 203 11.85 -0.51 7.93
CA TYR A 203 11.66 -1.95 7.74
C TYR A 203 11.84 -2.72 9.06
N LYS A 204 12.93 -2.47 9.79
CA LYS A 204 13.22 -3.15 11.07
C LYS A 204 12.12 -2.92 12.11
N LEU A 205 11.58 -1.70 12.17
CA LEU A 205 10.46 -1.38 13.04
C LEU A 205 9.26 -2.28 12.72
N VAL A 206 8.86 -2.34 11.46
CA VAL A 206 7.71 -3.15 11.01
C VAL A 206 7.97 -4.64 11.23
N ALA A 207 9.14 -5.14 10.84
CA ALA A 207 9.54 -6.54 11.00
C ALA A 207 9.65 -6.99 12.46
N SER A 208 9.82 -6.05 13.41
CA SER A 208 9.78 -6.34 14.85
C SER A 208 8.38 -6.66 15.37
N LYS A 209 7.33 -6.33 14.62
CA LYS A 209 5.92 -6.45 15.01
C LYS A 209 5.08 -7.33 14.09
N LEU A 210 5.50 -7.48 12.83
CA LEU A 210 4.83 -8.26 11.80
C LEU A 210 5.83 -9.25 11.18
N ASN A 211 5.32 -10.41 10.78
CA ASN A 211 6.14 -11.39 10.06
C ASN A 211 6.35 -10.94 8.61
N ASP A 212 7.61 -10.87 8.18
CA ASP A 212 7.94 -10.65 6.79
C ASP A 212 7.63 -11.90 5.96
N CYS A 213 6.65 -11.79 5.06
CA CYS A 213 6.27 -12.88 4.16
C CYS A 213 7.29 -13.12 3.04
N THR A 214 8.17 -12.15 2.74
CA THR A 214 9.20 -12.27 1.70
C THR A 214 10.31 -13.23 2.09
N ASN A 215 10.57 -13.42 3.38
CA ASN A 215 11.55 -14.38 3.89
C ASN A 215 11.29 -15.84 3.44
N ARG A 216 10.10 -16.12 2.90
CA ARG A 216 9.76 -17.41 2.29
C ARG A 216 9.88 -17.43 0.77
N ALA A 217 10.17 -16.28 0.15
CA ALA A 217 10.33 -16.18 -1.29
C ALA A 217 11.75 -16.61 -1.72
N LYS A 218 11.87 -17.20 -2.91
CA LYS A 218 13.17 -17.54 -3.50
C LYS A 218 13.97 -16.32 -3.96
N LYS A 219 13.31 -15.15 -4.09
CA LYS A 219 13.91 -13.87 -4.44
C LYS A 219 13.46 -12.84 -3.42
N THR A 220 14.39 -12.08 -2.88
CA THR A 220 14.14 -11.07 -1.84
C THR A 220 14.10 -9.64 -2.38
N ALA A 221 14.62 -9.37 -3.59
CA ALA A 221 14.56 -8.05 -4.20
C ALA A 221 13.34 -7.92 -5.11
N THR A 222 12.54 -6.88 -4.88
CA THR A 222 11.35 -6.55 -5.68
C THR A 222 11.54 -5.28 -6.51
N TYR A 223 12.58 -4.47 -6.21
CA TYR A 223 12.92 -3.30 -6.99
C TYR A 223 13.61 -3.73 -8.29
N GLN A 224 13.05 -3.27 -9.39
CA GLN A 224 13.62 -3.42 -10.73
C GLN A 224 13.95 -2.02 -11.22
N GLU A 225 15.24 -1.70 -11.31
CA GLU A 225 15.65 -0.46 -11.96
C GLU A 225 14.98 -0.31 -13.32
N TRP A 226 14.68 0.90 -13.72
CA TRP A 226 13.99 1.24 -14.95
C TRP A 226 14.57 0.50 -16.15
N GLY A 227 13.81 -0.46 -16.70
CA GLY A 227 14.16 -1.19 -17.92
C GLY A 227 15.02 -2.44 -17.76
N TYR A 228 15.34 -2.88 -16.55
CA TYR A 228 16.02 -4.17 -16.35
C TYR A 228 15.00 -5.29 -16.09
N ARG A 229 15.05 -6.31 -16.94
CA ARG A 229 14.34 -7.59 -16.70
C ARG A 229 15.33 -8.56 -16.09
N PHE A 230 15.02 -9.08 -14.92
CA PHE A 230 15.75 -10.18 -14.30
C PHE A 230 15.09 -11.53 -14.67
#